data_92bc75d05211a5de05f95efb036af9a9
#
_entry.id   92bc75d05211a5de05f95efb036af9a9
#
_cell.length_a   1.000
_cell.length_b   1.000
_cell.length_c   1.000
_cell.angle_alpha   90.00
_cell.angle_beta   90.00
_cell.angle_gamma   90.00
#
_symmetry.space_group_name_H-M   'P 1'
#
loop_
_entity.id
_entity.type
_entity.pdbx_description
1 polymer ?
#
loop_
_entity_poly.entity_id
_entity_poly.type
_entity_poly.pdbx_seq_one_letter_code
_entity_poly.pdbx_strand_id
1 'polypeptide(L)'
;RICSDTLPASAVGRQRTEFDQITGTATRRVGREMTPEERARAAVEDEARKVDEQRKRREMAMVVSYETEEDLKRAFRERFDLVEESLKGSELALVNLHKSLINLLRQANELELQSKPVNKPMREKIREQHAELQALRAMKQRQLSERDAVNSDFEQALSRYRALKGTKVGDTSVLPTPAPARGG
;
A
#
# COMPACT_ATOMS: atom_id res chain seq x y z
N ARG A 1 46.25 9.95 29.98
CA ARG A 1 45.12 10.69 30.56
C ARG A 1 45.32 12.16 30.23
N ILE A 2 44.38 12.77 29.54
CA ILE A 2 44.39 14.20 29.24
C ILE A 2 43.33 14.83 30.15
N CYS A 3 43.74 15.68 31.07
CA CYS A 3 42.83 16.46 31.89
C CYS A 3 42.74 17.85 31.23
N SER A 4 41.64 18.17 30.61
CA SER A 4 41.40 19.44 29.95
C SER A 4 39.91 19.76 30.01
N ASP A 5 39.56 21.02 30.28
CA ASP A 5 38.20 21.52 30.28
C ASP A 5 37.62 21.60 28.85
N THR A 6 38.47 21.51 27.83
CA THR A 6 38.07 21.51 26.42
C THR A 6 38.53 20.22 25.75
N LEU A 7 37.63 19.60 24.99
CA LEU A 7 37.94 18.37 24.28
C LEU A 7 38.87 18.68 23.09
N PRO A 8 40.07 18.08 23.01
CA PRO A 8 40.94 18.28 21.85
C PRO A 8 40.27 17.70 20.59
N ALA A 9 40.42 18.37 19.45
CA ALA A 9 39.81 17.98 18.18
C ALA A 9 40.13 16.52 17.76
N SER A 10 41.32 16.01 18.14
CA SER A 10 41.75 14.63 17.88
C SER A 10 41.02 13.57 18.72
N ALA A 11 40.31 13.97 19.76
CA ALA A 11 39.56 13.07 20.64
C ALA A 11 38.04 13.07 20.37
N VAL A 12 37.54 13.99 19.53
CA VAL A 12 36.11 14.15 19.25
C VAL A 12 35.53 12.88 18.64
N GLY A 13 36.19 12.24 17.69
CA GLY A 13 35.72 11.02 17.02
C GLY A 13 36.05 9.70 17.70
N ARG A 14 36.73 9.71 18.85
CA ARG A 14 37.16 8.49 19.56
C ARG A 14 36.25 8.14 20.71
N GLN A 15 36.21 6.84 21.02
CA GLN A 15 35.52 6.36 22.21
C GLN A 15 36.13 7.00 23.46
N ARG A 16 35.30 7.61 24.32
CA ARG A 16 35.71 8.24 25.55
C ARG A 16 34.70 7.99 26.67
N THR A 17 35.20 8.05 27.89
CA THR A 17 34.38 8.06 29.09
C THR A 17 34.59 9.40 29.78
N GLU A 18 33.51 10.11 30.00
CA GLU A 18 33.50 11.39 30.73
C GLU A 18 33.30 11.09 32.21
N PHE A 19 34.14 11.68 33.07
CA PHE A 19 34.08 11.51 34.51
C PHE A 19 33.72 12.85 35.16
N ASP A 20 32.94 12.80 36.21
CA ASP A 20 32.76 13.95 37.08
C ASP A 20 34.05 14.25 37.82
N GLN A 21 34.47 15.52 37.79
CA GLN A 21 35.81 15.96 38.31
C GLN A 21 35.85 15.94 39.84
N ILE A 22 34.70 16.06 40.52
CA ILE A 22 34.60 16.12 41.99
C ILE A 22 34.43 14.71 42.57
N THR A 23 33.53 13.90 41.97
CA THR A 23 33.18 12.59 42.52
C THR A 23 33.99 11.44 41.91
N GLY A 24 34.70 11.67 40.78
CA GLY A 24 35.42 10.63 40.05
C GLY A 24 34.56 9.57 39.39
N THR A 25 33.25 9.74 39.45
CA THR A 25 32.29 8.78 38.86
C THR A 25 32.15 8.99 37.35
N ALA A 26 32.00 7.90 36.59
CA ALA A 26 31.77 7.95 35.18
C ALA A 26 30.36 8.49 34.89
N THR A 27 30.26 9.67 34.31
CA THR A 27 29.01 10.36 34.02
C THR A 27 28.43 9.94 32.66
N ARG A 28 29.32 9.71 31.67
CA ARG A 28 28.89 9.39 30.32
C ARG A 28 29.94 8.59 29.55
N ARG A 29 29.49 7.57 28.83
CA ARG A 29 30.30 6.88 27.83
C ARG A 29 29.86 7.32 26.45
N VAL A 30 30.77 7.92 25.69
CA VAL A 30 30.54 8.33 24.31
C VAL A 30 31.27 7.33 23.42
N GLY A 31 30.52 6.62 22.55
CA GLY A 31 31.08 5.72 21.56
C GLY A 31 31.88 6.47 20.50
N ARG A 32 32.67 5.76 19.71
CA ARG A 32 33.34 6.35 18.55
C ARG A 32 32.31 6.84 17.53
N GLU A 33 32.64 7.86 16.78
CA GLU A 33 31.83 8.24 15.62
C GLU A 33 31.85 7.12 14.57
N MET A 34 30.69 6.86 14.02
CA MET A 34 30.55 5.90 12.92
C MET A 34 31.19 6.45 11.65
N THR A 35 31.86 5.59 10.91
CA THR A 35 32.37 5.94 9.58
C THR A 35 31.20 6.27 8.64
N PRO A 36 31.43 6.97 7.52
CA PRO A 36 30.37 7.21 6.53
C PRO A 36 29.70 5.93 6.04
N GLU A 37 30.47 4.86 5.87
CA GLU A 37 29.95 3.54 5.45
C GLU A 37 29.09 2.88 6.55
N GLU A 38 29.52 2.96 7.80
CA GLU A 38 28.75 2.46 8.95
C GLU A 38 27.45 3.23 9.12
N ARG A 39 27.44 4.54 8.92
CA ARG A 39 26.23 5.37 8.93
C ARG A 39 25.28 4.98 7.80
N ALA A 40 25.81 4.75 6.59
CA ALA A 40 25.00 4.32 5.47
C ALA A 40 24.35 2.94 5.72
N ARG A 41 25.11 1.98 6.26
CA ARG A 41 24.56 0.65 6.64
C ARG A 41 23.52 0.75 7.73
N ALA A 42 23.79 1.51 8.78
CA ALA A 42 22.85 1.73 9.88
C ALA A 42 21.54 2.41 9.39
N ALA A 43 21.66 3.36 8.44
CA ALA A 43 20.48 4.00 7.84
C ALA A 43 19.62 3.00 7.05
N VAL A 44 20.24 2.11 6.27
CA VAL A 44 19.51 1.05 5.53
C VAL A 44 18.86 0.07 6.49
N GLU A 45 19.55 -0.36 7.54
CA GLU A 45 19.00 -1.26 8.57
C GLU A 45 17.84 -0.60 9.34
N ASP A 46 17.96 0.68 9.66
CA ASP A 46 16.91 1.44 10.34
C ASP A 46 15.66 1.59 9.48
N GLU A 47 15.85 1.85 8.19
CA GLU A 47 14.73 1.92 7.24
C GLU A 47 14.06 0.55 7.07
N ALA A 48 14.83 -0.52 6.93
CA ALA A 48 14.31 -1.88 6.88
C ALA A 48 13.51 -2.24 8.14
N ARG A 49 14.01 -1.84 9.33
CA ARG A 49 13.30 -2.04 10.60
C ARG A 49 11.99 -1.27 10.64
N LYS A 50 11.97 0.00 10.22
CA LYS A 50 10.74 0.82 10.15
C LYS A 50 9.70 0.20 9.22
N VAL A 51 10.11 -0.29 8.07
CA VAL A 51 9.23 -0.98 7.12
C VAL A 51 8.64 -2.25 7.76
N ASP A 52 9.45 -3.05 8.45
CA ASP A 52 9.00 -4.26 9.13
C ASP A 52 8.03 -3.95 10.29
N GLU A 53 8.33 -2.93 11.09
CA GLU A 53 7.43 -2.46 12.15
C GLU A 53 6.09 -1.97 11.60
N GLN A 54 6.11 -1.21 10.50
CA GLN A 54 4.87 -0.77 9.84
C GLN A 54 4.07 -1.96 9.29
N ARG A 55 4.75 -2.95 8.71
CA ARG A 55 4.10 -4.18 8.27
C ARG A 55 3.41 -4.89 9.43
N LYS A 56 4.12 -5.12 10.54
CA LYS A 56 3.58 -5.76 11.75
C LYS A 56 2.38 -4.99 12.33
N ARG A 57 2.45 -3.65 12.35
CA ARG A 57 1.32 -2.81 12.79
C ARG A 57 0.09 -2.98 11.91
N ARG A 58 0.27 -3.01 10.57
CA ARG A 58 -0.85 -3.24 9.63
C ARG A 58 -1.44 -4.64 9.79
N GLU A 59 -0.61 -5.65 9.93
CA GLU A 59 -1.04 -7.03 10.17
C GLU A 59 -1.83 -7.15 11.46
N MET A 60 -1.36 -6.55 12.55
CA MET A 60 -2.07 -6.52 13.82
C MET A 60 -3.40 -5.75 13.71
N ALA A 61 -3.41 -4.60 13.06
CA ALA A 61 -4.62 -3.81 12.83
C ALA A 61 -5.67 -4.63 12.04
N MET A 62 -5.25 -5.38 11.04
CA MET A 62 -6.13 -6.26 10.26
C MET A 62 -6.79 -7.34 11.14
N VAL A 63 -6.01 -8.01 12.01
CA VAL A 63 -6.55 -9.05 12.92
C VAL A 63 -7.50 -8.47 13.97
N VAL A 64 -7.26 -7.22 14.40
CA VAL A 64 -8.13 -6.53 15.36
C VAL A 64 -9.39 -6.01 14.67
N SER A 65 -9.29 -5.54 13.42
CA SER A 65 -10.42 -4.97 12.67
C SER A 65 -11.42 -6.03 12.21
N TYR A 66 -10.96 -7.26 11.96
CA TYR A 66 -11.81 -8.36 11.51
C TYR A 66 -11.81 -9.47 12.55
N GLU A 67 -12.95 -9.65 13.22
CA GLU A 67 -13.09 -10.67 14.26
C GLU A 67 -13.07 -12.08 13.66
N THR A 68 -13.70 -12.23 12.50
CA THR A 68 -13.79 -13.50 11.76
C THR A 68 -13.28 -13.38 10.34
N GLU A 69 -12.93 -14.50 9.72
CA GLU A 69 -12.58 -14.57 8.29
C GLU A 69 -13.76 -14.09 7.42
N GLU A 70 -14.99 -14.34 7.88
CA GLU A 70 -16.19 -13.93 7.15
C GLU A 70 -16.37 -12.40 7.14
N ASP A 71 -15.96 -11.70 8.20
CA ASP A 71 -15.99 -10.23 8.21
C ASP A 71 -14.99 -9.65 7.23
N LEU A 72 -13.77 -10.22 7.14
CA LEU A 72 -12.78 -9.87 6.14
C LEU A 72 -13.33 -10.09 4.73
N LYS A 73 -13.93 -11.26 4.46
CA LYS A 73 -14.53 -11.57 3.15
C LYS A 73 -15.65 -10.61 2.80
N ARG A 74 -16.49 -10.23 3.78
CA ARG A 74 -17.58 -9.28 3.58
C ARG A 74 -17.07 -7.91 3.16
N ALA A 75 -16.07 -7.38 3.86
CA ALA A 75 -15.48 -6.07 3.55
C ALA A 75 -14.86 -6.04 2.15
N PHE A 76 -14.18 -7.10 1.73
CA PHE A 76 -13.63 -7.19 0.38
C PHE A 76 -14.71 -7.39 -0.68
N ARG A 77 -15.79 -8.11 -0.38
CA ARG A 77 -16.93 -8.27 -1.30
C ARG A 77 -17.60 -6.94 -1.58
N GLU A 78 -17.87 -6.13 -0.57
CA GLU A 78 -18.43 -4.78 -0.75
C GLU A 78 -17.55 -3.92 -1.65
N ARG A 79 -16.23 -3.96 -1.46
CA ARG A 79 -15.30 -3.24 -2.32
C ARG A 79 -15.29 -3.79 -3.75
N PHE A 80 -15.34 -5.08 -3.91
CA PHE A 80 -15.40 -5.74 -5.22
C PHE A 80 -16.69 -5.37 -5.96
N ASP A 81 -17.84 -5.41 -5.28
CA ASP A 81 -19.14 -5.07 -5.84
C ASP A 81 -19.17 -3.61 -6.36
N LEU A 82 -18.56 -2.67 -5.64
CA LEU A 82 -18.43 -1.27 -6.08
C LEU A 82 -17.62 -1.14 -7.38
N VAL A 83 -16.52 -1.86 -7.50
CA VAL A 83 -15.70 -1.84 -8.73
C VAL A 83 -16.46 -2.48 -9.89
N GLU A 84 -17.16 -3.59 -9.65
CA GLU A 84 -18.00 -4.27 -10.66
C GLU A 84 -19.17 -3.39 -11.13
N GLU A 85 -19.81 -2.66 -10.23
CA GLU A 85 -20.89 -1.73 -10.59
C GLU A 85 -20.36 -0.57 -11.43
N SER A 86 -19.21 0.01 -11.04
CA SER A 86 -18.53 1.05 -11.82
C SER A 86 -18.14 0.55 -13.22
N LEU A 87 -17.66 -0.69 -13.33
CA LEU A 87 -17.30 -1.33 -14.59
C LEU A 87 -18.53 -1.49 -15.51
N LYS A 88 -19.65 -1.99 -14.96
CA LYS A 88 -20.93 -2.12 -15.70
C LYS A 88 -21.43 -0.77 -16.21
N GLY A 89 -21.32 0.28 -15.38
CA GLY A 89 -21.65 1.65 -15.78
C GLY A 89 -20.83 2.13 -16.97
N SER A 90 -19.51 1.90 -16.93
CA SER A 90 -18.59 2.24 -18.02
C SER A 90 -18.87 1.45 -19.29
N GLU A 91 -19.24 0.19 -19.19
CA GLU A 91 -19.61 -0.66 -20.33
C GLU A 91 -20.89 -0.16 -21.02
N LEU A 92 -21.90 0.19 -20.24
CA LEU A 92 -23.15 0.76 -20.77
C LEU A 92 -22.90 2.10 -21.47
N ALA A 93 -22.09 2.98 -20.84
CA ALA A 93 -21.69 4.26 -21.43
C ALA A 93 -20.93 4.07 -22.76
N LEU A 94 -20.02 3.11 -22.83
CA LEU A 94 -19.29 2.75 -24.06
C LEU A 94 -20.24 2.31 -25.18
N VAL A 95 -21.20 1.44 -24.86
CA VAL A 95 -22.19 0.96 -25.85
C VAL A 95 -23.02 2.13 -26.39
N ASN A 96 -23.50 3.01 -25.51
CA ASN A 96 -24.33 4.15 -25.89
C ASN A 96 -23.55 5.17 -26.74
N LEU A 97 -22.33 5.51 -26.31
CA LEU A 97 -21.46 6.44 -27.04
C LEU A 97 -21.08 5.89 -28.41
N HIS A 98 -20.79 4.58 -28.50
CA HIS A 98 -20.46 3.92 -29.75
C HIS A 98 -21.64 3.94 -30.74
N LYS A 99 -22.87 3.65 -30.25
CA LYS A 99 -24.07 3.78 -31.08
C LYS A 99 -24.29 5.21 -31.57
N SER A 100 -24.12 6.20 -30.71
CA SER A 100 -24.24 7.62 -31.08
C SER A 100 -23.25 8.01 -32.14
N LEU A 101 -21.97 7.62 -31.98
CA LEU A 101 -20.92 7.91 -32.95
C LEU A 101 -21.19 7.25 -34.31
N ILE A 102 -21.62 5.99 -34.32
CA ILE A 102 -22.02 5.30 -35.56
C ILE A 102 -23.14 6.05 -36.30
N ASN A 103 -24.16 6.53 -35.56
CA ASN A 103 -25.26 7.29 -36.17
C ASN A 103 -24.77 8.62 -36.76
N LEU A 104 -23.89 9.34 -36.08
CA LEU A 104 -23.31 10.57 -36.64
C LEU A 104 -22.47 10.30 -37.88
N LEU A 105 -21.67 9.23 -37.88
CA LEU A 105 -20.87 8.82 -39.03
C LEU A 105 -21.74 8.42 -40.23
N ARG A 106 -22.87 7.73 -40.02
CA ARG A 106 -23.83 7.42 -41.06
C ARG A 106 -24.44 8.67 -41.69
N GLN A 107 -24.89 9.62 -40.85
CA GLN A 107 -25.40 10.91 -41.34
C GLN A 107 -24.35 11.70 -42.12
N ALA A 108 -23.08 11.71 -41.66
CA ALA A 108 -22.00 12.35 -42.40
C ALA A 108 -21.79 11.67 -43.78
N ASN A 109 -21.74 10.35 -43.81
CA ASN A 109 -21.61 9.56 -45.04
C ASN A 109 -22.75 9.80 -46.04
N GLU A 110 -24.00 9.89 -45.55
CA GLU A 110 -25.18 10.21 -46.42
C GLU A 110 -25.03 11.61 -47.08
N LEU A 111 -24.52 12.59 -46.36
CA LEU A 111 -24.25 13.90 -46.91
C LEU A 111 -23.13 13.85 -48.01
N GLU A 112 -22.05 13.13 -47.75
CA GLU A 112 -20.97 12.95 -48.71
C GLU A 112 -21.41 12.23 -49.98
N LEU A 113 -22.25 11.18 -49.87
CA LEU A 113 -22.83 10.49 -51.00
C LEU A 113 -23.73 11.40 -51.87
N GLN A 114 -24.37 12.39 -51.24
CA GLN A 114 -25.16 13.43 -51.93
C GLN A 114 -24.30 14.58 -52.44
N SER A 115 -22.97 14.44 -52.37
CA SER A 115 -21.99 15.52 -52.71
C SER A 115 -22.20 16.83 -51.91
N LYS A 116 -22.79 16.73 -50.73
CA LYS A 116 -22.97 17.82 -49.77
C LYS A 116 -21.86 17.84 -48.72
N PRO A 117 -21.31 19.01 -48.41
CA PRO A 117 -20.26 19.07 -47.41
C PRO A 117 -20.80 18.77 -46.02
N VAL A 118 -20.12 17.97 -45.24
CA VAL A 118 -20.43 17.77 -43.79
C VAL A 118 -20.15 19.11 -43.07
N ASN A 119 -21.15 19.63 -42.38
CA ASN A 119 -21.02 20.92 -41.71
C ASN A 119 -20.05 20.89 -40.51
N LYS A 120 -19.52 22.08 -40.15
CA LYS A 120 -18.53 22.19 -39.07
C LYS A 120 -19.00 21.63 -37.74
N PRO A 121 -20.24 21.91 -37.24
CA PRO A 121 -20.71 21.39 -35.96
C PRO A 121 -20.75 19.85 -35.91
N MET A 122 -21.15 19.19 -37.01
CA MET A 122 -21.18 17.73 -37.08
C MET A 122 -19.77 17.13 -37.01
N ARG A 123 -18.82 17.71 -37.72
CA ARG A 123 -17.41 17.28 -37.66
C ARG A 123 -16.82 17.44 -36.27
N GLU A 124 -17.11 18.53 -35.58
CA GLU A 124 -16.67 18.79 -34.21
C GLU A 124 -17.27 17.76 -33.25
N LYS A 125 -18.58 17.50 -33.36
CA LYS A 125 -19.28 16.51 -32.54
C LYS A 125 -18.74 15.08 -32.74
N ILE A 126 -18.42 14.70 -33.99
CA ILE A 126 -17.79 13.40 -34.28
C ILE A 126 -16.42 13.30 -33.60
N ARG A 127 -15.58 14.35 -33.67
CA ARG A 127 -14.29 14.37 -33.01
C ARG A 127 -14.40 14.29 -31.50
N GLU A 128 -15.31 15.04 -30.91
CA GLU A 128 -15.58 15.08 -29.47
C GLU A 128 -16.00 13.68 -28.98
N GLN A 129 -17.01 13.07 -29.61
CA GLN A 129 -17.47 11.74 -29.23
C GLN A 129 -16.41 10.66 -29.46
N HIS A 130 -15.58 10.81 -30.49
CA HIS A 130 -14.47 9.88 -30.68
C HIS A 130 -13.42 10.02 -29.57
N ALA A 131 -13.06 11.24 -29.16
CA ALA A 131 -12.14 11.49 -28.06
C ALA A 131 -12.71 10.95 -26.72
N GLU A 132 -14.00 11.18 -26.47
CA GLU A 132 -14.69 10.67 -25.30
C GLU A 132 -14.71 9.13 -25.28
N LEU A 133 -14.92 8.50 -26.43
CA LEU A 133 -14.86 7.03 -26.56
C LEU A 133 -13.48 6.48 -26.18
N GLN A 134 -12.39 7.14 -26.60
CA GLN A 134 -11.05 6.73 -26.23
C GLN A 134 -10.78 6.92 -24.72
N ALA A 135 -11.23 8.04 -24.15
CA ALA A 135 -11.10 8.29 -22.73
C ALA A 135 -11.87 7.25 -21.89
N LEU A 136 -13.08 6.91 -22.31
CA LEU A 136 -13.92 5.92 -21.62
C LEU A 136 -13.34 4.50 -21.72
N ARG A 137 -12.71 4.15 -22.86
CA ARG A 137 -11.98 2.88 -23.00
C ARG A 137 -10.79 2.81 -22.04
N ALA A 138 -10.03 3.89 -21.94
CA ALA A 138 -8.90 3.96 -21.00
C ALA A 138 -9.37 3.87 -19.54
N MET A 139 -10.52 4.48 -19.20
CA MET A 139 -11.12 4.37 -17.87
C MET A 139 -11.54 2.93 -17.56
N LYS A 140 -12.25 2.26 -18.49
CA LYS A 140 -12.60 0.84 -18.34
C LYS A 140 -11.37 -0.03 -18.09
N GLN A 141 -10.27 0.21 -18.81
CA GLN A 141 -9.05 -0.56 -18.63
C GLN A 141 -8.44 -0.37 -17.22
N ARG A 142 -8.49 0.86 -16.67
CA ARG A 142 -8.07 1.11 -15.28
C ARG A 142 -8.97 0.40 -14.28
N GLN A 143 -10.28 0.41 -14.47
CA GLN A 143 -11.23 -0.30 -13.61
C GLN A 143 -11.00 -1.82 -13.62
N LEU A 144 -10.66 -2.41 -14.78
CA LEU A 144 -10.28 -3.83 -14.87
C LEU A 144 -9.01 -4.11 -14.04
N SER A 145 -7.99 -3.25 -14.17
CA SER A 145 -6.77 -3.39 -13.37
C SER A 145 -7.04 -3.22 -11.87
N GLU A 146 -7.95 -2.31 -11.50
CA GLU A 146 -8.36 -2.13 -10.10
C GLU A 146 -9.09 -3.35 -9.55
N ARG A 147 -9.99 -3.95 -10.33
CA ARG A 147 -10.67 -5.20 -9.98
C ARG A 147 -9.67 -6.32 -9.69
N ASP A 148 -8.69 -6.48 -10.58
CA ASP A 148 -7.66 -7.52 -10.44
C ASP A 148 -6.76 -7.24 -9.23
N ALA A 149 -6.46 -5.97 -8.93
CA ALA A 149 -5.73 -5.57 -7.73
C ALA A 149 -6.52 -5.87 -6.46
N VAL A 150 -7.82 -5.58 -6.42
CA VAL A 150 -8.68 -5.91 -5.26
C VAL A 150 -8.71 -7.42 -5.00
N ASN A 151 -8.76 -8.23 -6.06
CA ASN A 151 -8.72 -9.69 -5.93
C ASN A 151 -7.37 -10.18 -5.35
N SER A 152 -6.26 -9.66 -5.88
CA SER A 152 -4.92 -9.96 -5.36
C SER A 152 -4.74 -9.53 -3.91
N ASP A 153 -5.20 -8.33 -3.56
CA ASP A 153 -5.18 -7.82 -2.19
C ASP A 153 -5.99 -8.71 -1.23
N PHE A 154 -7.15 -9.18 -1.68
CA PHE A 154 -7.98 -10.10 -0.92
C PHE A 154 -7.27 -11.42 -0.63
N GLU A 155 -6.70 -12.07 -1.64
CA GLU A 155 -5.96 -13.33 -1.47
C GLU A 155 -4.79 -13.17 -0.50
N GLN A 156 -4.04 -12.09 -0.62
CA GLN A 156 -2.93 -11.79 0.28
C GLN A 156 -3.42 -11.52 1.72
N ALA A 157 -4.48 -10.72 1.87
CA ALA A 157 -5.06 -10.41 3.17
C ALA A 157 -5.59 -11.67 3.86
N LEU A 158 -6.27 -12.54 3.12
CA LEU A 158 -6.83 -13.79 3.62
C LEU A 158 -5.72 -14.76 4.07
N SER A 159 -4.68 -14.92 3.26
CA SER A 159 -3.52 -15.75 3.59
C SER A 159 -2.83 -15.28 4.87
N ARG A 160 -2.59 -13.96 4.99
CA ARG A 160 -1.98 -13.35 6.18
C ARG A 160 -2.86 -13.47 7.41
N TYR A 161 -4.17 -13.23 7.26
CA TYR A 161 -5.14 -13.36 8.35
C TYR A 161 -5.14 -14.78 8.93
N ARG A 162 -5.16 -15.80 8.07
CA ARG A 162 -5.10 -17.21 8.49
C ARG A 162 -3.79 -17.55 9.19
N ALA A 163 -2.65 -17.05 8.67
CA ALA A 163 -1.34 -17.25 9.29
C ALA A 163 -1.30 -16.64 10.71
N LEU A 164 -1.80 -15.41 10.88
CA LEU A 164 -1.79 -14.72 12.17
C LEU A 164 -2.79 -15.33 13.19
N LYS A 165 -3.95 -15.74 12.74
CA LYS A 165 -4.95 -16.41 13.61
C LYS A 165 -4.50 -17.85 13.94
N GLY A 166 -3.89 -18.57 12.99
CA GLY A 166 -3.34 -19.90 13.20
C GLY A 166 -2.19 -19.91 14.20
N THR A 167 -1.29 -18.95 14.16
CA THR A 167 -0.23 -18.78 15.18
C THR A 167 -0.79 -18.45 16.57
N LYS A 168 -1.86 -17.67 16.69
CA LYS A 168 -2.49 -17.37 17.98
C LYS A 168 -3.19 -18.60 18.60
N VAL A 169 -3.79 -19.46 17.80
CA VAL A 169 -4.42 -20.71 18.27
C VAL A 169 -3.37 -21.72 18.73
N GLY A 170 -2.20 -21.74 18.09
CA GLY A 170 -1.08 -22.61 18.50
C GLY A 170 -0.40 -22.17 19.80
N ASP A 171 -0.36 -20.88 20.08
CA ASP A 171 0.28 -20.35 21.31
C ASP A 171 -0.59 -20.47 22.56
N THR A 172 -1.91 -20.62 22.38
CA THR A 172 -2.85 -20.86 23.50
C THR A 172 -2.91 -22.32 23.95
N SER A 173 -2.32 -23.25 23.18
CA SER A 173 -2.28 -24.68 23.53
C SER A 173 -1.14 -25.08 24.45
N VAL A 174 -0.30 -24.13 24.90
CA VAL A 174 0.72 -24.34 25.93
C VAL A 174 0.25 -23.70 27.26
N LEU A 175 -0.95 -24.04 27.71
CA LEU A 175 -1.26 -23.92 29.12
C LEU A 175 -0.57 -25.10 29.82
N PRO A 176 0.27 -24.84 30.84
CA PRO A 176 0.88 -25.93 31.60
C PRO A 176 -0.24 -26.73 32.27
N THR A 177 -0.26 -28.01 31.93
CA THR A 177 -1.13 -29.00 32.61
C THR A 177 -0.90 -28.88 34.13
N PRO A 178 -1.89 -28.66 34.98
CA PRO A 178 -1.66 -28.66 36.40
C PRO A 178 -1.14 -30.03 36.82
N ALA A 179 -0.01 -30.02 37.55
CA ALA A 179 0.59 -31.22 38.08
C ALA A 179 -0.44 -32.01 38.91
N PRO A 180 -0.48 -33.36 38.80
CA PRO A 180 -1.40 -34.15 39.57
C PRO A 180 -1.10 -33.95 41.07
N ALA A 181 -2.13 -33.60 41.84
CA ALA A 181 -2.08 -33.50 43.29
C ALA A 181 -1.57 -34.83 43.87
N ARG A 182 -0.40 -34.81 44.51
CA ARG A 182 0.08 -35.93 45.31
C ARG A 182 -0.88 -36.07 46.48
N GLY A 183 -1.74 -37.09 46.45
CA GLY A 183 -2.48 -37.54 47.60
C GLY A 183 -1.48 -38.14 48.61
N GLY A 184 -1.58 -37.67 49.80
CA GLY A 184 -1.08 -38.24 51.01
C GLY A 184 -2.23 -38.55 51.95
#